data_041f726174cf811884bcec2500cd6cd3
#
_entry.id   041f726174cf811884bcec2500cd6cd3
#
_cell.length_a   1.000
_cell.length_b   1.000
_cell.length_c   1.000
_cell.angle_alpha   90.00
_cell.angle_beta   90.00
_cell.angle_gamma   90.00
#
_symmetry.space_group_name_H-M   'P 1'
#
loop_
_entity.id
_entity.type
_entity.pdbx_description
1 polymer ?
#
loop_
_entity_poly.entity_id
_entity_poly.type
_entity_poly.pdbx_seq_one_letter_code
_entity_poly.pdbx_strand_id
1 'polypeptide(L)'
;MGNPAWFNAYKYCYRYSLALINSQMIKRLRPLGLLLAFALAIAASPAQALDKLAPGAIAATFQTLSDSKFLADPSMILVDTKTGEVVFERNSTQARKPASVIKLLSATSVLSYIDAQKVFNTNIYLGADPGTIVINGEYDPWISLIQLQAEKMGRTSLPRLGFNTINQYRELTGKKASRLKILYTGLFPQDLVNFQAFLKKRGIRTTAEKISPEEAAAQSTDPLVLSVSPTLETMVKWTLTWSDNVLAEKLARLAAVTSGETFNDEGVAITFHTVLTSFGIDPDKLEVADGSGLSKQNRVTAKAIADLLMKIRNDPKFASIYDGLPIGGVSGTLQNRFLTTAPQAVGLVRAKTGTLSGTISLAGYVDSEDRQYIFVAIADKIPRRYSASERARDTLDRILGKIAAPIFPELVPVPVTTS
;
A
#
# COMPACT_ATOMS: atom_id res chain seq x y z
N MET A 1 17.73 -13.97 18.00
CA MET A 1 16.66 -13.85 19.02
C MET A 1 15.73 -12.76 18.55
N GLY A 2 14.57 -13.10 17.97
CA GLY A 2 13.66 -12.15 17.30
C GLY A 2 12.82 -11.37 18.30
N ASN A 3 12.72 -10.08 18.03
CA ASN A 3 12.04 -9.06 18.83
C ASN A 3 10.51 -9.32 18.93
N PRO A 4 9.91 -9.40 20.14
CA PRO A 4 8.49 -9.73 20.34
C PRO A 4 7.48 -8.66 19.87
N ALA A 5 7.92 -7.51 19.35
CA ALA A 5 7.05 -6.44 18.87
C ALA A 5 6.14 -6.84 17.69
N TRP A 6 6.54 -7.84 16.90
CA TRP A 6 5.77 -8.33 15.73
C TRP A 6 4.50 -9.10 16.10
N PHE A 7 4.48 -9.74 17.27
CA PHE A 7 3.34 -10.56 17.71
C PHE A 7 2.12 -9.73 18.11
N ASN A 8 2.31 -8.50 18.58
CA ASN A 8 1.21 -7.61 18.98
C ASN A 8 0.58 -6.85 17.79
N ALA A 9 1.31 -6.61 16.71
CA ALA A 9 0.77 -5.97 15.50
C ALA A 9 -0.28 -6.87 14.81
N TYR A 10 -0.13 -8.19 14.90
CA TYR A 10 -1.08 -9.16 14.34
C TYR A 10 -2.47 -9.09 14.97
N LYS A 11 -2.55 -8.82 16.29
CA LYS A 11 -3.82 -8.71 17.04
C LYS A 11 -4.60 -7.44 16.73
N TYR A 12 -3.93 -6.34 16.42
CA TYR A 12 -4.59 -5.05 16.14
C TYR A 12 -5.15 -4.97 14.71
N CYS A 13 -4.45 -5.48 13.71
CA CYS A 13 -4.98 -5.56 12.34
C CYS A 13 -6.21 -6.48 12.24
N TYR A 14 -6.26 -7.54 13.05
CA TYR A 14 -7.36 -8.51 13.06
C TYR A 14 -8.70 -7.94 13.57
N ARG A 15 -8.67 -6.98 14.50
CA ARG A 15 -9.88 -6.35 15.05
C ARG A 15 -10.52 -5.32 14.11
N TYR A 16 -9.72 -4.60 13.33
CA TYR A 16 -10.25 -3.59 12.41
C TYR A 16 -10.87 -4.20 11.14
N SER A 17 -10.35 -5.32 10.65
CA SER A 17 -10.92 -6.00 9.47
C SER A 17 -12.27 -6.67 9.73
N LEU A 18 -12.53 -7.15 10.95
CA LEU A 18 -13.81 -7.79 11.31
C LEU A 18 -14.93 -6.79 11.58
N ALA A 19 -14.62 -5.58 12.06
CA ALA A 19 -15.64 -4.55 12.33
C ALA A 19 -16.25 -3.94 11.05
N LEU A 20 -15.54 -3.95 9.93
CA LEU A 20 -16.01 -3.39 8.65
C LEU A 20 -16.88 -4.35 7.83
N ILE A 21 -16.83 -5.66 8.12
CA ILE A 21 -17.60 -6.67 7.36
C ILE A 21 -19.06 -6.79 7.85
N ASN A 22 -19.37 -6.37 9.09
CA ASN A 22 -20.69 -6.56 9.68
C ASN A 22 -21.68 -5.39 9.50
N SER A 23 -21.32 -4.26 8.88
CA SER A 23 -22.21 -3.09 8.80
C SER A 23 -22.92 -2.90 7.45
N GLN A 24 -22.74 -3.78 6.47
CA GLN A 24 -23.32 -3.63 5.13
C GLN A 24 -24.40 -4.67 4.74
N MET A 25 -24.98 -5.38 5.67
CA MET A 25 -26.15 -6.19 5.39
C MET A 25 -27.31 -5.75 6.28
N ILE A 26 -28.09 -4.80 5.85
CA ILE A 26 -29.54 -4.59 6.09
C ILE A 26 -29.90 -3.17 5.56
N LYS A 27 -30.58 -3.12 4.41
CA LYS A 27 -31.79 -2.35 4.12
C LYS A 27 -32.00 -2.22 2.62
N ARG A 28 -32.73 -3.17 2.07
CA ARG A 28 -33.55 -2.95 0.87
C ARG A 28 -34.96 -2.64 1.36
N LEU A 29 -35.48 -1.47 0.99
CA LEU A 29 -36.90 -1.20 0.84
C LEU A 29 -37.06 -0.04 -0.15
N ARG A 30 -37.69 -0.35 -1.27
CA ARG A 30 -38.26 0.63 -2.20
C ARG A 30 -39.55 1.18 -1.61
N PRO A 31 -39.94 2.45 -1.96
CA PRO A 31 -41.14 2.54 -2.81
C PRO A 31 -41.00 3.51 -4.01
N LEU A 32 -41.79 3.20 -4.98
CA LEU A 32 -42.15 3.95 -6.18
C LEU A 32 -42.85 5.26 -5.87
N GLY A 33 -42.65 6.26 -6.75
CA GLY A 33 -43.68 7.21 -7.12
C GLY A 33 -43.48 8.65 -6.66
N LEU A 34 -43.05 9.54 -7.53
CA LEU A 34 -43.83 10.66 -8.07
C LEU A 34 -42.93 11.55 -8.95
N LEU A 35 -43.19 11.54 -10.24
CA LEU A 35 -42.78 12.55 -11.19
C LEU A 35 -43.53 13.83 -10.87
N LEU A 36 -42.84 14.88 -10.46
CA LEU A 36 -43.32 16.26 -10.55
C LEU A 36 -42.27 17.08 -11.30
N ALA A 37 -42.67 17.45 -12.52
CA ALA A 37 -41.94 18.43 -13.34
C ALA A 37 -42.02 19.81 -12.67
N PHE A 38 -40.86 20.29 -12.13
CA PHE A 38 -40.68 21.69 -11.82
C PHE A 38 -39.68 22.26 -12.84
N ALA A 39 -40.23 22.91 -13.87
CA ALA A 39 -39.47 23.82 -14.71
C ALA A 39 -39.12 25.06 -13.87
N LEU A 40 -37.95 25.05 -13.20
CA LEU A 40 -37.37 26.25 -12.67
C LEU A 40 -36.51 26.86 -13.79
N ALA A 41 -36.89 28.02 -14.28
CA ALA A 41 -36.05 28.93 -15.06
C ALA A 41 -34.84 29.28 -14.18
N ILE A 42 -33.72 28.59 -14.38
CA ILE A 42 -32.42 28.99 -13.83
C ILE A 42 -32.01 30.22 -14.67
N ALA A 43 -32.24 31.42 -14.12
CA ALA A 43 -31.48 32.58 -14.54
C ALA A 43 -30.00 32.18 -14.47
N ALA A 44 -29.34 32.08 -15.62
CA ALA A 44 -27.91 31.87 -15.71
C ALA A 44 -27.24 33.10 -15.07
N SER A 45 -26.97 33.00 -13.77
CA SER A 45 -25.92 33.80 -13.18
C SER A 45 -24.65 33.46 -13.96
N PRO A 46 -23.90 34.45 -14.47
CA PRO A 46 -22.61 34.13 -15.08
C PRO A 46 -21.84 33.32 -14.05
N ALA A 47 -21.49 32.10 -14.41
CA ALA A 47 -20.55 31.32 -13.63
C ALA A 47 -19.35 32.24 -13.43
N GLN A 48 -19.15 32.75 -12.21
CA GLN A 48 -17.89 33.39 -11.87
C GLN A 48 -16.85 32.36 -12.17
N ALA A 49 -16.07 32.59 -13.24
CA ALA A 49 -14.87 31.81 -13.49
C ALA A 49 -14.11 31.82 -12.17
N LEU A 50 -14.01 30.69 -11.54
CA LEU A 50 -13.15 30.51 -10.35
C LEU A 50 -11.80 31.03 -10.81
N ASP A 51 -11.36 32.18 -10.29
CA ASP A 51 -10.08 32.76 -10.61
C ASP A 51 -9.04 31.66 -10.44
N LYS A 52 -8.36 31.31 -11.53
CA LYS A 52 -7.25 30.35 -11.49
C LYS A 52 -6.33 30.79 -10.36
N LEU A 53 -6.17 29.95 -9.36
CA LEU A 53 -5.23 30.25 -8.27
C LEU A 53 -3.84 30.33 -8.88
N ALA A 54 -3.33 31.57 -9.03
CA ALA A 54 -1.95 31.77 -9.48
C ALA A 54 -0.98 31.00 -8.53
N PRO A 55 0.13 30.45 -9.02
CA PRO A 55 1.09 29.74 -8.19
C PRO A 55 1.46 30.46 -6.90
N GLY A 56 1.58 31.79 -6.94
CA GLY A 56 1.81 32.62 -5.77
C GLY A 56 0.68 32.63 -4.74
N ALA A 57 -0.59 32.56 -5.17
CA ALA A 57 -1.73 32.47 -4.27
C ALA A 57 -1.81 31.08 -3.61
N ILE A 58 -1.46 30.03 -4.35
CA ILE A 58 -1.33 28.67 -3.84
C ILE A 58 -0.23 28.61 -2.78
N ALA A 59 0.96 29.15 -3.07
CA ALA A 59 2.08 29.23 -2.12
C ALA A 59 1.68 29.97 -0.84
N ALA A 60 1.02 31.12 -0.94
CA ALA A 60 0.56 31.90 0.21
C ALA A 60 -0.47 31.13 1.05
N THR A 61 -1.37 30.39 0.41
CA THR A 61 -2.34 29.53 1.09
C THR A 61 -1.64 28.43 1.88
N PHE A 62 -0.67 27.74 1.27
CA PHE A 62 0.13 26.71 1.95
C PHE A 62 0.94 27.29 3.10
N GLN A 63 1.56 28.47 2.92
CA GLN A 63 2.30 29.16 3.99
C GLN A 63 1.39 29.39 5.19
N THR A 64 0.24 30.05 5.00
CA THR A 64 -0.68 30.39 6.08
C THR A 64 -1.18 29.15 6.84
N LEU A 65 -1.52 28.06 6.11
CA LEU A 65 -2.07 26.86 6.72
C LEU A 65 -0.99 25.96 7.33
N SER A 66 0.24 25.98 6.79
CA SER A 66 1.39 25.25 7.34
C SER A 66 1.83 25.80 8.70
N ASP A 67 1.52 27.08 8.99
CA ASP A 67 1.79 27.72 10.28
C ASP A 67 0.78 27.31 11.38
N SER A 68 -0.22 26.49 11.01
CA SER A 68 -1.19 25.98 11.97
C SER A 68 -0.52 25.25 13.12
N LYS A 69 -0.84 25.67 14.36
CA LYS A 69 -0.38 24.99 15.59
C LYS A 69 -0.75 23.50 15.66
N PHE A 70 -1.73 23.06 14.87
CA PHE A 70 -2.16 21.66 14.84
C PHE A 70 -1.20 20.75 14.07
N LEU A 71 -0.33 21.30 13.21
CA LEU A 71 0.70 20.53 12.51
C LEU A 71 2.03 20.47 13.26
N ALA A 72 2.24 21.31 14.26
CA ALA A 72 3.42 21.30 15.14
C ALA A 72 4.76 21.22 14.38
N ASP A 73 5.08 22.25 13.59
CA ASP A 73 6.29 22.35 12.78
C ASP A 73 6.43 21.24 11.74
N PRO A 74 5.55 21.18 10.72
CA PRO A 74 5.59 20.12 9.71
C PRO A 74 6.75 20.29 8.72
N SER A 75 7.12 19.17 8.06
CA SER A 75 7.84 19.19 6.79
C SER A 75 6.82 19.08 5.66
N MET A 76 6.83 20.02 4.72
CA MET A 76 5.88 20.08 3.61
C MET A 76 6.57 20.48 2.31
N ILE A 77 6.08 19.97 1.19
CA ILE A 77 6.48 20.39 -0.15
C ILE A 77 5.28 20.24 -1.11
N LEU A 78 5.18 21.18 -2.05
CA LEU A 78 4.23 21.15 -3.15
C LEU A 78 4.99 21.39 -4.45
N VAL A 79 4.83 20.50 -5.42
CA VAL A 79 5.52 20.53 -6.72
C VAL A 79 4.50 20.43 -7.84
N ASP A 80 4.61 21.33 -8.82
CA ASP A 80 3.82 21.27 -10.06
C ASP A 80 4.32 20.11 -10.93
N THR A 81 3.44 19.15 -11.27
CA THR A 81 3.84 17.98 -12.06
C THR A 81 4.18 18.31 -13.51
N LYS A 82 3.67 19.42 -14.05
CA LYS A 82 3.88 19.84 -15.44
C LYS A 82 5.21 20.53 -15.64
N THR A 83 5.61 21.38 -14.69
CA THR A 83 6.84 22.18 -14.78
C THR A 83 8.00 21.62 -13.96
N GLY A 84 7.72 20.81 -12.93
CA GLY A 84 8.69 20.37 -11.94
C GLY A 84 9.05 21.47 -10.91
N GLU A 85 8.37 22.62 -10.96
CA GLU A 85 8.64 23.74 -10.06
C GLU A 85 8.14 23.45 -8.65
N VAL A 86 8.97 23.79 -7.66
CA VAL A 86 8.57 23.78 -6.24
C VAL A 86 7.77 25.05 -5.95
N VAL A 87 6.44 24.89 -5.85
CA VAL A 87 5.51 25.98 -5.58
C VAL A 87 5.53 26.42 -4.12
N PHE A 88 5.73 25.47 -3.23
CA PHE A 88 5.84 25.73 -1.79
C PHE A 88 6.74 24.68 -1.14
N GLU A 89 7.55 25.10 -0.19
CA GLU A 89 8.28 24.18 0.71
C GLU A 89 8.45 24.78 2.10
N ARG A 90 8.46 23.86 3.08
CA ARG A 90 8.77 24.15 4.48
C ARG A 90 9.47 22.96 5.09
N ASN A 91 10.66 23.15 5.63
CA ASN A 91 11.45 22.08 6.25
C ASN A 91 11.55 20.80 5.36
N SER A 92 11.47 20.94 4.04
CA SER A 92 11.30 19.83 3.08
C SER A 92 12.45 18.83 3.13
N THR A 93 13.64 19.28 3.50
CA THR A 93 14.89 18.51 3.63
C THR A 93 15.16 17.99 5.05
N GLN A 94 14.26 18.24 6.01
CA GLN A 94 14.40 17.69 7.37
C GLN A 94 13.97 16.24 7.41
N ALA A 95 14.78 15.37 8.04
CA ALA A 95 14.45 13.97 8.29
C ALA A 95 13.30 13.86 9.30
N ARG A 96 12.21 13.23 8.92
CA ARG A 96 10.98 13.06 9.71
C ARG A 96 10.50 11.61 9.73
N LYS A 97 9.72 11.27 10.75
CA LYS A 97 9.05 9.96 10.81
C LYS A 97 7.93 9.86 9.77
N PRO A 98 8.07 9.02 8.73
CA PRO A 98 7.11 8.97 7.63
C PRO A 98 5.81 8.26 7.99
N ALA A 99 5.81 7.42 9.02
CA ALA A 99 4.78 6.41 9.20
C ALA A 99 4.58 5.63 7.90
N SER A 100 3.33 5.28 7.55
CA SER A 100 3.05 4.46 6.35
C SER A 100 3.29 5.14 4.99
N VAL A 101 3.75 6.39 4.96
CA VAL A 101 4.21 7.02 3.69
C VAL A 101 5.45 6.30 3.14
N ILE A 102 6.29 5.67 3.99
CA ILE A 102 7.43 4.86 3.53
C ILE A 102 7.02 3.69 2.61
N LYS A 103 5.75 3.25 2.64
CA LYS A 103 5.23 2.22 1.73
C LYS A 103 5.32 2.61 0.25
N LEU A 104 5.45 3.89 -0.05
CA LEU A 104 5.77 4.35 -1.41
C LEU A 104 7.14 3.84 -1.85
N LEU A 105 8.15 3.87 -0.95
CA LEU A 105 9.45 3.27 -1.22
C LEU A 105 9.37 1.75 -1.36
N SER A 106 8.63 1.06 -0.48
CA SER A 106 8.45 -0.39 -0.58
C SER A 106 7.81 -0.81 -1.90
N ALA A 107 6.77 -0.08 -2.34
CA ALA A 107 6.10 -0.32 -3.62
C ALA A 107 7.02 -0.01 -4.81
N THR A 108 7.73 1.11 -4.77
CA THR A 108 8.67 1.47 -5.84
C THR A 108 9.81 0.46 -5.91
N SER A 109 10.38 0.07 -4.77
CA SER A 109 11.49 -0.88 -4.74
C SER A 109 11.12 -2.24 -5.32
N VAL A 110 9.98 -2.82 -4.92
CA VAL A 110 9.59 -4.12 -5.45
C VAL A 110 9.31 -4.07 -6.95
N LEU A 111 8.68 -3.00 -7.45
CA LEU A 111 8.44 -2.81 -8.89
C LEU A 111 9.71 -2.45 -9.66
N SER A 112 10.76 -1.95 -9.02
CA SER A 112 12.06 -1.71 -9.67
C SER A 112 12.72 -3.00 -10.12
N TYR A 113 12.51 -4.09 -9.39
CA TYR A 113 13.18 -5.38 -9.63
C TYR A 113 12.26 -6.48 -10.16
N ILE A 114 10.95 -6.36 -10.01
CA ILE A 114 9.99 -7.42 -10.37
C ILE A 114 8.89 -6.83 -11.25
N ASP A 115 8.53 -7.56 -12.31
CA ASP A 115 7.42 -7.18 -13.20
C ASP A 115 6.09 -7.12 -12.44
N ALA A 116 5.30 -6.09 -12.72
CA ALA A 116 3.99 -5.88 -12.11
C ALA A 116 3.00 -7.03 -12.35
N GLN A 117 3.14 -7.75 -13.46
CA GLN A 117 2.30 -8.91 -13.82
C GLN A 117 2.80 -10.24 -13.24
N LYS A 118 3.98 -10.24 -12.57
CA LYS A 118 4.49 -11.45 -11.90
C LYS A 118 3.46 -11.99 -10.91
N VAL A 119 3.19 -13.29 -11.02
CA VAL A 119 2.49 -14.11 -10.02
C VAL A 119 3.50 -14.99 -9.31
N PHE A 120 3.20 -15.44 -8.10
CA PHE A 120 4.09 -16.23 -7.27
C PHE A 120 3.48 -17.61 -7.03
N ASN A 121 4.24 -18.65 -7.36
CA ASN A 121 3.83 -20.02 -7.12
C ASN A 121 4.20 -20.44 -5.69
N THR A 122 3.33 -21.25 -5.08
CA THR A 122 3.59 -21.98 -3.82
C THR A 122 3.09 -23.39 -4.01
N ASN A 123 3.96 -24.24 -4.54
CA ASN A 123 3.64 -25.61 -4.91
C ASN A 123 4.18 -26.58 -3.85
N ILE A 124 3.43 -27.64 -3.57
CA ILE A 124 3.82 -28.69 -2.64
C ILE A 124 3.81 -30.01 -3.39
N TYR A 125 4.90 -30.76 -3.26
CA TYR A 125 5.11 -32.05 -3.91
C TYR A 125 5.38 -33.13 -2.87
N LEU A 126 5.17 -34.37 -3.24
CA LEU A 126 5.71 -35.50 -2.53
C LEU A 126 7.24 -35.52 -2.73
N GLY A 127 7.99 -35.79 -1.68
CA GLY A 127 9.44 -35.88 -1.76
C GLY A 127 9.89 -37.30 -2.18
N ALA A 128 11.11 -37.40 -2.70
CA ALA A 128 11.69 -38.68 -3.10
C ALA A 128 11.77 -39.71 -1.93
N ASP A 129 12.05 -39.24 -0.72
CA ASP A 129 12.11 -40.10 0.48
C ASP A 129 10.72 -40.25 1.11
N PRO A 130 10.37 -41.44 1.63
CA PRO A 130 9.13 -41.68 2.35
C PRO A 130 8.95 -40.74 3.55
N GLY A 131 7.77 -40.14 3.68
CA GLY A 131 7.47 -39.20 4.76
C GLY A 131 8.01 -37.77 4.54
N THR A 132 8.49 -37.48 3.34
CA THR A 132 8.98 -36.16 2.94
C THR A 132 7.98 -35.45 2.04
N ILE A 133 7.85 -34.17 2.22
CA ILE A 133 7.17 -33.24 1.28
C ILE A 133 8.11 -32.10 0.92
N VAL A 134 7.98 -31.59 -0.29
CA VAL A 134 8.79 -30.48 -0.80
C VAL A 134 7.89 -29.28 -1.05
N ILE A 135 8.17 -28.14 -0.41
CA ILE A 135 7.54 -26.86 -0.72
C ILE A 135 8.47 -26.11 -1.66
N ASN A 136 8.06 -25.98 -2.92
CA ASN A 136 8.75 -25.19 -3.92
C ASN A 136 7.98 -23.88 -4.12
N GLY A 137 8.43 -22.82 -3.47
CA GLY A 137 7.81 -21.50 -3.48
C GLY A 137 8.66 -20.48 -4.22
N GLU A 138 8.03 -19.33 -4.50
CA GLU A 138 8.66 -18.14 -5.09
C GLU A 138 8.53 -16.92 -4.19
N TYR A 139 8.43 -17.12 -2.86
CA TYR A 139 8.19 -16.05 -1.88
C TYR A 139 6.87 -15.32 -2.11
N ASP A 140 5.72 -16.05 -2.28
CA ASP A 140 4.41 -15.42 -2.32
C ASP A 140 4.20 -14.52 -1.09
N PRO A 141 4.15 -13.18 -1.25
CA PRO A 141 4.09 -12.27 -0.11
C PRO A 141 2.69 -12.19 0.50
N TRP A 142 1.67 -12.78 -0.17
CA TRP A 142 0.27 -12.55 0.21
C TRP A 142 -0.50 -13.82 0.61
N ILE A 143 0.18 -14.85 1.09
CA ILE A 143 -0.46 -16.06 1.63
C ILE A 143 -1.42 -15.67 2.76
N SER A 144 -2.67 -16.17 2.70
CA SER A 144 -3.70 -15.91 3.70
C SER A 144 -3.82 -17.05 4.70
N LEU A 145 -3.98 -16.69 5.98
CA LEU A 145 -4.30 -17.64 7.05
C LEU A 145 -5.81 -17.93 7.15
N ILE A 146 -6.64 -17.20 6.39
CA ILE A 146 -8.10 -17.29 6.42
C ILE A 146 -8.58 -17.71 5.03
N GLN A 147 -9.14 -18.92 4.93
CA GLN A 147 -9.55 -19.49 3.65
C GLN A 147 -10.59 -18.63 2.93
N LEU A 148 -11.65 -18.18 3.61
CA LEU A 148 -12.69 -17.35 3.02
C LEU A 148 -12.13 -16.03 2.44
N GLN A 149 -11.15 -15.45 3.10
CA GLN A 149 -10.48 -14.24 2.61
C GLN A 149 -9.63 -14.55 1.37
N ALA A 150 -8.89 -15.67 1.39
CA ALA A 150 -8.11 -16.11 0.25
C ALA A 150 -9.00 -16.31 -0.99
N GLU A 151 -10.12 -17.01 -0.82
CA GLU A 151 -11.08 -17.28 -1.92
C GLU A 151 -11.66 -16.00 -2.51
N LYS A 152 -12.09 -15.06 -1.67
CA LYS A 152 -12.64 -13.77 -2.13
C LYS A 152 -11.64 -12.91 -2.88
N MET A 153 -10.35 -13.07 -2.61
CA MET A 153 -9.29 -12.21 -3.13
C MET A 153 -8.34 -12.94 -4.08
N GLY A 154 -8.63 -14.18 -4.45
CA GLY A 154 -7.79 -15.01 -5.30
C GLY A 154 -6.40 -15.32 -4.73
N ARG A 155 -6.23 -15.22 -3.39
CA ARG A 155 -4.93 -15.39 -2.72
C ARG A 155 -4.63 -16.85 -2.43
N THR A 156 -3.35 -17.17 -2.31
CA THR A 156 -2.94 -18.46 -1.76
C THR A 156 -3.48 -18.64 -0.35
N SER A 157 -4.18 -19.75 -0.11
CA SER A 157 -4.76 -20.10 1.20
C SER A 157 -3.88 -21.11 1.93
N LEU A 158 -3.26 -20.72 3.04
CA LEU A 158 -2.49 -21.63 3.85
C LEU A 158 -3.32 -22.80 4.40
N PRO A 159 -4.58 -22.59 4.88
CA PRO A 159 -5.45 -23.71 5.26
C PRO A 159 -5.69 -24.68 4.10
N ARG A 160 -5.94 -24.19 2.88
CA ARG A 160 -6.17 -25.02 1.69
C ARG A 160 -4.89 -25.79 1.31
N LEU A 161 -3.73 -25.11 1.32
CA LEU A 161 -2.44 -25.77 1.13
C LEU A 161 -2.30 -26.96 2.08
N GLY A 162 -2.50 -26.75 3.39
CA GLY A 162 -2.36 -27.79 4.39
C GLY A 162 -3.38 -28.93 4.28
N PHE A 163 -4.66 -28.62 4.02
CA PHE A 163 -5.69 -29.65 3.83
C PHE A 163 -5.41 -30.52 2.60
N ASN A 164 -5.11 -29.88 1.48
CA ASN A 164 -4.84 -30.60 0.24
C ASN A 164 -3.57 -31.45 0.36
N THR A 165 -2.52 -30.92 1.00
CA THR A 165 -1.29 -31.71 1.29
C THR A 165 -1.63 -32.98 2.05
N ILE A 166 -2.41 -32.90 3.13
CA ILE A 166 -2.78 -34.08 3.95
C ILE A 166 -3.59 -35.10 3.13
N ASN A 167 -4.56 -34.63 2.37
CA ASN A 167 -5.46 -35.48 1.60
C ASN A 167 -4.72 -36.16 0.44
N GLN A 168 -3.97 -35.39 -0.37
CA GLN A 168 -3.22 -35.93 -1.50
C GLN A 168 -2.07 -36.84 -1.06
N TYR A 169 -1.38 -36.50 0.04
CA TYR A 169 -0.38 -37.41 0.62
C TYR A 169 -0.98 -38.78 0.95
N ARG A 170 -2.18 -38.77 1.59
CA ARG A 170 -2.86 -40.04 1.93
C ARG A 170 -3.31 -40.81 0.69
N GLU A 171 -3.80 -40.12 -0.31
CA GLU A 171 -4.28 -40.69 -1.58
C GLU A 171 -3.13 -41.37 -2.33
N LEU A 172 -2.02 -40.68 -2.51
CA LEU A 172 -0.87 -41.18 -3.28
C LEU A 172 -0.07 -42.26 -2.52
N THR A 173 0.06 -42.14 -1.21
CA THR A 173 0.90 -43.12 -0.43
C THR A 173 0.10 -44.22 0.21
N GLY A 174 -1.22 -44.15 0.24
CA GLY A 174 -2.10 -45.08 1.00
C GLY A 174 -1.94 -44.94 2.52
N LYS A 175 -1.16 -43.99 3.05
CA LYS A 175 -0.80 -43.89 4.47
C LYS A 175 -1.28 -42.53 5.05
N LYS A 176 -1.74 -42.57 6.29
CA LYS A 176 -2.03 -41.36 7.06
C LYS A 176 -0.70 -40.76 7.60
N ALA A 177 -0.41 -39.53 7.28
CA ALA A 177 0.75 -38.83 7.79
C ALA A 177 0.61 -38.61 9.32
N SER A 178 1.64 -39.00 10.08
CA SER A 178 1.78 -38.70 11.52
C SER A 178 3.06 -37.90 11.79
N ARG A 179 4.02 -38.00 10.87
CA ARG A 179 5.29 -37.28 10.89
C ARG A 179 5.68 -36.96 9.45
N LEU A 180 6.11 -35.72 9.17
CA LEU A 180 6.57 -35.27 7.85
C LEU A 180 7.89 -34.50 7.99
N LYS A 181 8.85 -34.77 7.10
CA LYS A 181 9.97 -33.90 6.82
C LYS A 181 9.55 -32.91 5.73
N ILE A 182 9.74 -31.60 5.96
CA ILE A 182 9.46 -30.55 5.02
C ILE A 182 10.79 -30.05 4.47
N LEU A 183 11.08 -30.32 3.20
CA LEU A 183 12.11 -29.62 2.44
C LEU A 183 11.46 -28.38 1.83
N TYR A 184 12.11 -27.21 1.90
CA TYR A 184 11.47 -26.00 1.38
C TYR A 184 12.45 -25.02 0.78
N THR A 185 11.96 -24.29 -0.24
CA THR A 185 12.61 -23.11 -0.80
C THR A 185 11.56 -22.03 -1.05
N GLY A 186 11.97 -20.77 -1.22
CA GLY A 186 11.09 -19.67 -1.63
C GLY A 186 9.87 -19.41 -0.75
N LEU A 187 10.00 -19.60 0.57
CA LEU A 187 8.90 -19.38 1.53
C LEU A 187 9.34 -18.41 2.63
N PHE A 188 8.46 -17.45 2.96
CA PHE A 188 8.70 -16.55 4.09
C PHE A 188 8.75 -17.34 5.41
N PRO A 189 9.67 -17.04 6.33
CA PRO A 189 9.83 -17.81 7.59
C PRO A 189 8.54 -17.94 8.39
N GLN A 190 7.74 -16.88 8.46
CA GLN A 190 6.48 -16.90 9.21
C GLN A 190 5.43 -17.80 8.55
N ASP A 191 5.42 -17.92 7.21
CA ASP A 191 4.48 -18.79 6.51
C ASP A 191 4.83 -20.26 6.74
N LEU A 192 6.12 -20.61 6.81
CA LEU A 192 6.57 -21.93 7.24
C LEU A 192 6.11 -22.28 8.67
N VAL A 193 6.33 -21.37 9.62
CA VAL A 193 5.89 -21.54 11.01
C VAL A 193 4.37 -21.75 11.08
N ASN A 194 3.61 -20.96 10.32
CA ASN A 194 2.16 -21.08 10.26
C ASN A 194 1.70 -22.40 9.62
N PHE A 195 2.40 -22.87 8.59
CA PHE A 195 2.10 -24.14 7.93
C PHE A 195 2.40 -25.34 8.87
N GLN A 196 3.53 -25.33 9.56
CA GLN A 196 3.86 -26.33 10.57
C GLN A 196 2.84 -26.33 11.73
N ALA A 197 2.43 -25.15 12.21
CA ALA A 197 1.39 -25.01 13.23
C ALA A 197 0.04 -25.57 12.77
N PHE A 198 -0.31 -25.37 11.49
CA PHE A 198 -1.51 -25.94 10.89
C PHE A 198 -1.47 -27.47 10.88
N LEU A 199 -0.34 -28.09 10.48
CA LEU A 199 -0.17 -29.53 10.47
C LEU A 199 -0.15 -30.12 11.90
N LYS A 200 0.52 -29.45 12.84
CA LYS A 200 0.58 -29.85 14.26
C LYS A 200 -0.82 -29.92 14.89
N LYS A 201 -1.70 -28.97 14.61
CA LYS A 201 -3.11 -28.99 15.06
C LYS A 201 -3.90 -30.20 14.55
N ARG A 202 -3.40 -30.90 13.53
CA ARG A 202 -3.99 -32.12 12.95
C ARG A 202 -3.25 -33.39 13.32
N GLY A 203 -2.37 -33.30 14.33
CA GLY A 203 -1.63 -34.46 14.87
C GLY A 203 -0.40 -34.83 14.05
N ILE A 204 0.03 -34.00 13.09
CA ILE A 204 1.20 -34.27 12.26
C ILE A 204 2.41 -33.50 12.82
N ARG A 205 3.44 -34.22 13.24
CA ARG A 205 4.71 -33.62 13.65
C ARG A 205 5.56 -33.33 12.43
N THR A 206 6.28 -32.23 12.45
CA THR A 206 7.10 -31.81 11.31
C THR A 206 8.50 -31.40 11.73
N THR A 207 9.47 -31.72 10.89
CA THR A 207 10.79 -31.08 10.84
C THR A 207 10.86 -30.28 9.54
N ALA A 208 11.70 -29.25 9.46
CA ALA A 208 11.85 -28.47 8.25
C ALA A 208 13.33 -28.17 7.96
N GLU A 209 13.69 -28.23 6.69
CA GLU A 209 15.04 -27.98 6.18
C GLU A 209 14.94 -27.09 4.94
N LYS A 210 15.69 -25.98 4.93
CA LYS A 210 15.78 -25.10 3.77
C LYS A 210 16.78 -25.69 2.77
N ILE A 211 16.36 -25.80 1.52
CA ILE A 211 17.16 -26.30 0.41
C ILE A 211 17.22 -25.29 -0.73
N SER A 212 18.08 -25.51 -1.72
CA SER A 212 18.14 -24.68 -2.93
C SER A 212 16.94 -24.93 -3.85
N PRO A 213 16.62 -24.02 -4.80
CA PRO A 213 15.59 -24.28 -5.81
C PRO A 213 15.87 -25.50 -6.66
N GLU A 214 17.14 -25.74 -6.99
CA GLU A 214 17.60 -26.89 -7.79
C GLU A 214 17.37 -28.21 -7.05
N GLU A 215 17.72 -28.24 -5.77
CA GLU A 215 17.45 -29.39 -4.90
C GLU A 215 15.95 -29.62 -4.72
N ALA A 216 15.16 -28.54 -4.56
CA ALA A 216 13.71 -28.65 -4.46
C ALA A 216 13.10 -29.26 -5.73
N ALA A 217 13.57 -28.86 -6.92
CA ALA A 217 13.14 -29.44 -8.18
C ALA A 217 13.53 -30.93 -8.28
N ALA A 218 14.77 -31.29 -7.90
CA ALA A 218 15.28 -32.67 -7.94
C ALA A 218 14.57 -33.61 -6.94
N GLN A 219 14.17 -33.10 -5.76
CA GLN A 219 13.50 -33.87 -4.72
C GLN A 219 11.98 -33.97 -4.90
N SER A 220 11.37 -33.14 -5.79
CA SER A 220 9.93 -33.12 -6.05
C SER A 220 9.53 -34.28 -6.98
N THR A 221 8.50 -35.03 -6.56
CA THR A 221 7.90 -36.08 -7.41
C THR A 221 6.45 -35.70 -7.76
N ASP A 222 5.44 -36.37 -7.22
CA ASP A 222 4.06 -36.11 -7.55
C ASP A 222 3.54 -34.81 -6.90
N PRO A 223 2.76 -33.98 -7.62
CA PRO A 223 2.19 -32.76 -7.06
C PRO A 223 1.10 -33.08 -6.04
N LEU A 224 1.22 -32.53 -4.84
CA LEU A 224 0.19 -32.55 -3.80
C LEU A 224 -0.72 -31.33 -3.89
N VAL A 225 -0.14 -30.15 -4.12
CA VAL A 225 -0.87 -28.87 -4.24
C VAL A 225 -0.14 -27.94 -5.17
N LEU A 226 -0.88 -27.33 -6.10
CA LEU A 226 -0.41 -26.23 -6.93
C LEU A 226 -1.21 -24.97 -6.57
N SER A 227 -0.52 -23.89 -6.28
CA SER A 227 -1.15 -22.60 -5.90
C SER A 227 -0.44 -21.44 -6.54
N VAL A 228 -1.21 -20.49 -7.06
CA VAL A 228 -0.73 -19.28 -7.71
C VAL A 228 -1.34 -18.06 -7.01
N SER A 229 -0.54 -17.05 -6.75
CA SER A 229 -1.00 -15.79 -6.15
C SER A 229 -1.68 -14.87 -7.17
N PRO A 230 -2.35 -13.78 -6.73
CA PRO A 230 -2.61 -12.62 -7.58
C PRO A 230 -1.31 -12.00 -8.12
N THR A 231 -1.43 -11.11 -9.10
CA THR A 231 -0.28 -10.36 -9.64
C THR A 231 0.33 -9.42 -8.58
N LEU A 232 1.62 -9.12 -8.74
CA LEU A 232 2.32 -8.13 -7.91
C LEU A 232 1.61 -6.76 -7.96
N GLU A 233 1.10 -6.36 -9.14
CA GLU A 233 0.28 -5.16 -9.30
C GLU A 233 -0.90 -5.13 -8.33
N THR A 234 -1.67 -6.22 -8.23
CA THR A 234 -2.80 -6.35 -7.31
C THR A 234 -2.35 -6.20 -5.85
N MET A 235 -1.19 -6.77 -5.51
CA MET A 235 -0.63 -6.69 -4.16
C MET A 235 -0.17 -5.26 -3.82
N VAL A 236 0.49 -4.57 -4.76
CA VAL A 236 0.92 -3.17 -4.59
C VAL A 236 -0.30 -2.27 -4.41
N LYS A 237 -1.31 -2.38 -5.28
CA LYS A 237 -2.57 -1.62 -5.16
C LYS A 237 -3.23 -1.84 -3.80
N TRP A 238 -3.36 -3.09 -3.36
CA TRP A 238 -3.92 -3.40 -2.04
C TRP A 238 -3.11 -2.78 -0.90
N THR A 239 -1.78 -2.93 -0.95
CA THR A 239 -0.87 -2.42 0.07
C THR A 239 -1.01 -0.92 0.28
N LEU A 240 -1.14 -0.17 -0.81
CA LEU A 240 -1.25 1.29 -0.76
C LEU A 240 -2.66 1.73 -0.36
N THR A 241 -3.70 1.12 -0.95
CA THR A 241 -5.11 1.47 -0.68
C THR A 241 -5.48 1.24 0.79
N TRP A 242 -5.10 0.11 1.37
CA TRP A 242 -5.48 -0.29 2.73
C TRP A 242 -4.36 -0.12 3.75
N SER A 243 -3.19 0.31 3.30
CA SER A 243 -2.02 0.50 4.17
C SER A 243 -1.62 -0.79 4.91
N ASP A 244 -1.66 -1.95 4.23
CA ASP A 244 -1.33 -3.25 4.82
C ASP A 244 0.15 -3.29 5.21
N ASN A 245 0.41 -3.41 6.53
CA ASN A 245 1.78 -3.38 7.06
C ASN A 245 2.54 -4.68 6.78
N VAL A 246 1.84 -5.81 6.88
CA VAL A 246 2.47 -7.13 6.70
C VAL A 246 2.88 -7.32 5.25
N LEU A 247 1.98 -6.97 4.33
CA LEU A 247 2.25 -7.07 2.91
C LEU A 247 3.35 -6.09 2.49
N ALA A 248 3.31 -4.82 2.98
CA ALA A 248 4.36 -3.85 2.69
C ALA A 248 5.76 -4.32 3.11
N GLU A 249 5.87 -4.90 4.31
CA GLU A 249 7.12 -5.46 4.79
C GLU A 249 7.61 -6.62 3.94
N LYS A 250 6.71 -7.55 3.57
CA LYS A 250 7.06 -8.67 2.70
C LYS A 250 7.47 -8.20 1.30
N LEU A 251 6.82 -7.18 0.74
CA LEU A 251 7.20 -6.59 -0.55
C LEU A 251 8.58 -5.92 -0.49
N ALA A 252 8.88 -5.19 0.61
CA ALA A 252 10.20 -4.60 0.80
C ALA A 252 11.30 -5.66 0.91
N ARG A 253 11.07 -6.73 1.68
CA ARG A 253 12.03 -7.86 1.80
C ARG A 253 12.17 -8.64 0.50
N LEU A 254 11.09 -8.78 -0.25
CA LEU A 254 11.12 -9.41 -1.59
C LEU A 254 11.98 -8.57 -2.55
N ALA A 255 11.83 -7.24 -2.52
CA ALA A 255 12.69 -6.34 -3.27
C ALA A 255 14.17 -6.51 -2.91
N ALA A 256 14.48 -6.58 -1.60
CA ALA A 256 15.86 -6.78 -1.12
C ALA A 256 16.47 -8.09 -1.64
N VAL A 257 15.76 -9.21 -1.49
CA VAL A 257 16.28 -10.50 -1.99
C VAL A 257 16.45 -10.49 -3.51
N THR A 258 15.51 -9.89 -4.23
CA THR A 258 15.57 -9.85 -5.70
C THR A 258 16.69 -8.91 -6.20
N SER A 259 17.05 -7.88 -5.42
CA SER A 259 18.21 -7.02 -5.71
C SER A 259 19.55 -7.64 -5.34
N GLY A 260 19.55 -8.83 -4.73
CA GLY A 260 20.77 -9.52 -4.27
C GLY A 260 21.15 -9.23 -2.81
N GLU A 261 20.30 -8.51 -2.07
CA GLU A 261 20.52 -8.14 -0.69
C GLU A 261 20.01 -9.19 0.29
N THR A 262 20.36 -9.04 1.57
CA THR A 262 19.95 -9.96 2.63
C THR A 262 18.47 -9.83 2.98
N PHE A 263 17.84 -10.96 3.40
CA PHE A 263 16.44 -11.00 3.84
C PHE A 263 16.27 -10.47 5.29
N ASN A 264 16.61 -9.21 5.51
CA ASN A 264 16.51 -8.54 6.82
C ASN A 264 16.27 -7.04 6.67
N ASP A 265 16.25 -6.29 7.77
CA ASP A 265 16.00 -4.85 7.78
C ASP A 265 17.15 -4.09 7.10
N GLU A 266 18.39 -4.57 7.21
CA GLU A 266 19.57 -3.97 6.56
C GLU A 266 19.49 -4.08 5.04
N GLY A 267 19.12 -5.28 4.50
CA GLY A 267 18.94 -5.45 3.07
C GLY A 267 17.82 -4.56 2.51
N VAL A 268 16.74 -4.36 3.26
CA VAL A 268 15.68 -3.40 2.88
C VAL A 268 16.23 -1.97 2.85
N ALA A 269 17.04 -1.57 3.83
CA ALA A 269 17.65 -0.25 3.88
C ALA A 269 18.56 -0.02 2.66
N ILE A 270 19.47 -0.95 2.37
CA ILE A 270 20.37 -0.88 1.21
C ILE A 270 19.56 -0.78 -0.09
N THR A 271 18.53 -1.61 -0.24
CA THR A 271 17.66 -1.61 -1.43
C THR A 271 16.98 -0.25 -1.62
N PHE A 272 16.44 0.35 -0.55
CA PHE A 272 15.78 1.65 -0.64
C PHE A 272 16.77 2.77 -1.00
N HIS A 273 17.97 2.75 -0.43
CA HIS A 273 19.05 3.67 -0.80
C HIS A 273 19.44 3.53 -2.28
N THR A 274 19.63 2.29 -2.74
CA THR A 274 19.97 1.99 -4.14
C THR A 274 18.89 2.48 -5.10
N VAL A 275 17.61 2.24 -4.77
CA VAL A 275 16.48 2.68 -5.60
C VAL A 275 16.41 4.21 -5.66
N LEU A 276 16.52 4.93 -4.54
CA LEU A 276 16.53 6.39 -4.58
C LEU A 276 17.69 6.93 -5.41
N THR A 277 18.89 6.39 -5.21
CA THR A 277 20.10 6.78 -5.96
C THR A 277 19.92 6.54 -7.47
N SER A 278 19.28 5.43 -7.87
CA SER A 278 19.01 5.13 -9.30
C SER A 278 18.07 6.13 -9.96
N PHE A 279 17.21 6.79 -9.19
CA PHE A 279 16.37 7.91 -9.64
C PHE A 279 17.06 9.27 -9.56
N GLY A 280 18.31 9.33 -9.09
CA GLY A 280 19.06 10.57 -8.86
C GLY A 280 18.54 11.34 -7.63
N ILE A 281 17.94 10.64 -6.67
CA ILE A 281 17.44 11.20 -5.41
C ILE A 281 18.46 10.92 -4.32
N ASP A 282 18.85 11.98 -3.59
CA ASP A 282 19.80 11.87 -2.49
C ASP A 282 19.19 11.10 -1.29
N PRO A 283 19.74 9.94 -0.91
CA PRO A 283 19.28 9.15 0.21
C PRO A 283 19.89 9.50 1.57
N ASP A 284 20.78 10.50 1.68
CA ASP A 284 21.60 10.77 2.87
C ASP A 284 20.82 10.87 4.18
N LYS A 285 19.56 11.30 4.13
CA LYS A 285 18.71 11.46 5.31
C LYS A 285 17.64 10.36 5.44
N LEU A 286 17.78 9.28 4.68
CA LEU A 286 16.93 8.11 4.78
C LEU A 286 17.45 7.18 5.87
N GLU A 287 16.63 6.91 6.88
CA GLU A 287 16.87 5.84 7.85
C GLU A 287 15.73 4.82 7.72
N VAL A 288 16.06 3.57 7.53
CA VAL A 288 15.10 2.48 7.32
C VAL A 288 15.28 1.42 8.38
N ALA A 289 14.24 1.22 9.16
CA ALA A 289 14.17 0.17 10.18
C ALA A 289 13.06 -0.87 9.88
N ASP A 290 12.15 -0.56 8.97
CA ASP A 290 11.18 -1.48 8.36
C ASP A 290 10.60 -0.90 7.07
N GLY A 291 10.05 -1.75 6.21
CA GLY A 291 9.38 -1.35 4.97
C GLY A 291 7.92 -0.94 5.15
N SER A 292 7.34 -1.13 6.32
CA SER A 292 5.92 -0.88 6.59
C SER A 292 5.63 0.52 7.15
N GLY A 293 6.61 1.13 7.82
CA GLY A 293 6.49 2.40 8.52
C GLY A 293 5.94 2.29 9.95
N LEU A 294 5.92 1.11 10.54
CA LEU A 294 5.57 0.91 11.96
C LEU A 294 6.68 1.36 12.89
N SER A 295 7.93 1.24 12.47
CA SER A 295 9.06 1.67 13.27
C SER A 295 9.08 3.19 13.42
N LYS A 296 9.32 3.65 14.65
CA LYS A 296 9.55 5.06 14.95
C LYS A 296 10.96 5.53 14.59
N GLN A 297 11.83 4.61 14.18
CA GLN A 297 13.20 4.89 13.77
C GLN A 297 13.30 5.28 12.30
N ASN A 298 12.32 4.93 11.46
CA ASN A 298 12.30 5.36 10.07
C ASN A 298 12.39 6.89 9.96
N ARG A 299 13.20 7.37 9.03
CA ARG A 299 13.32 8.79 8.66
C ARG A 299 13.31 8.92 7.15
N VAL A 300 12.58 9.92 6.66
CA VAL A 300 12.60 10.37 5.26
C VAL A 300 12.47 11.89 5.21
N THR A 301 12.87 12.50 4.13
CA THR A 301 12.59 13.91 3.86
C THR A 301 11.33 14.04 3.00
N ALA A 302 10.55 15.11 3.19
CA ALA A 302 9.41 15.40 2.32
C ALA A 302 9.87 15.57 0.87
N LYS A 303 11.04 16.19 0.67
CA LYS A 303 11.64 16.37 -0.65
C LYS A 303 11.92 15.03 -1.35
N ALA A 304 12.57 14.08 -0.70
CA ALA A 304 12.88 12.78 -1.31
C ALA A 304 11.62 12.01 -1.75
N ILE A 305 10.54 12.09 -0.95
CA ILE A 305 9.25 11.46 -1.33
C ILE A 305 8.59 12.20 -2.50
N ALA A 306 8.66 13.53 -2.54
CA ALA A 306 8.11 14.31 -3.66
C ALA A 306 8.89 14.04 -4.96
N ASP A 307 10.22 14.04 -4.89
CA ASP A 307 11.08 13.71 -6.02
C ASP A 307 10.80 12.30 -6.55
N LEU A 308 10.62 11.31 -5.64
CA LEU A 308 10.23 9.94 -6.01
C LEU A 308 8.89 9.93 -6.74
N LEU A 309 7.86 10.57 -6.19
CA LEU A 309 6.54 10.64 -6.80
C LEU A 309 6.60 11.30 -8.19
N MET A 310 7.43 12.33 -8.37
CA MET A 310 7.66 12.98 -9.67
C MET A 310 8.27 12.01 -10.68
N LYS A 311 9.30 11.25 -10.28
CA LYS A 311 10.00 10.31 -11.16
C LYS A 311 9.11 9.17 -11.64
N ILE A 312 8.27 8.62 -10.74
CA ILE A 312 7.46 7.44 -11.05
C ILE A 312 6.10 7.78 -11.69
N ARG A 313 5.66 9.06 -11.69
CA ARG A 313 4.31 9.46 -12.09
C ARG A 313 3.92 9.02 -13.50
N ASN A 314 4.81 9.21 -14.46
CA ASN A 314 4.57 8.98 -15.88
C ASN A 314 5.25 7.71 -16.41
N ASP A 315 5.88 6.92 -15.56
CA ASP A 315 6.50 5.66 -15.92
C ASP A 315 5.48 4.52 -15.80
N PRO A 316 5.09 3.85 -16.91
CA PRO A 316 4.13 2.75 -16.88
C PRO A 316 4.49 1.61 -15.92
N LYS A 317 5.80 1.40 -15.67
CA LYS A 317 6.30 0.40 -14.72
C LYS A 317 5.73 0.60 -13.32
N PHE A 318 5.46 1.84 -12.92
CA PHE A 318 4.99 2.22 -11.59
C PHE A 318 3.51 2.65 -11.57
N ALA A 319 2.76 2.46 -12.66
CA ALA A 319 1.35 2.87 -12.75
C ALA A 319 0.49 2.34 -11.59
N SER A 320 0.76 1.13 -11.13
CA SER A 320 0.04 0.50 -10.02
C SER A 320 0.22 1.24 -8.68
N ILE A 321 1.26 2.07 -8.53
CA ILE A 321 1.42 2.92 -7.35
C ILE A 321 0.37 4.02 -7.37
N TYR A 322 0.25 4.76 -8.47
CA TYR A 322 -0.75 5.82 -8.62
C TYR A 322 -2.17 5.27 -8.47
N ASP A 323 -2.48 4.16 -9.13
CA ASP A 323 -3.79 3.51 -9.09
C ASP A 323 -4.14 2.96 -7.70
N GLY A 324 -3.14 2.53 -6.94
CA GLY A 324 -3.30 1.99 -5.59
C GLY A 324 -3.44 3.05 -4.50
N LEU A 325 -3.20 4.34 -4.80
CA LEU A 325 -3.39 5.38 -3.79
C LEU A 325 -4.86 5.53 -3.40
N PRO A 326 -5.18 5.64 -2.11
CA PRO A 326 -6.50 6.01 -1.64
C PRO A 326 -6.96 7.34 -2.24
N ILE A 327 -8.27 7.44 -2.50
CA ILE A 327 -8.90 8.64 -3.08
C ILE A 327 -9.74 9.32 -1.99
N GLY A 328 -9.55 10.61 -1.82
CA GLY A 328 -10.24 11.43 -0.83
C GLY A 328 -11.76 11.34 -0.95
N GLY A 329 -12.45 10.96 0.12
CA GLY A 329 -13.89 10.77 0.19
C GLY A 329 -14.44 9.57 -0.60
N VAL A 330 -13.57 8.74 -1.22
CA VAL A 330 -14.00 7.67 -2.14
C VAL A 330 -13.49 6.30 -1.74
N SER A 331 -12.18 6.14 -1.50
CA SER A 331 -11.61 4.80 -1.33
C SER A 331 -10.53 4.69 -0.25
N GLY A 332 -10.31 3.45 0.19
CA GLY A 332 -9.21 3.06 1.07
C GLY A 332 -9.17 3.85 2.37
N THR A 333 -7.96 4.19 2.81
CA THR A 333 -7.75 4.93 4.07
C THR A 333 -8.20 6.40 4.02
N LEU A 334 -8.60 6.90 2.86
CA LEU A 334 -9.15 8.25 2.67
C LEU A 334 -10.67 8.27 2.45
N GLN A 335 -11.36 7.12 2.45
CA GLN A 335 -12.80 7.04 2.12
C GLN A 335 -13.70 7.93 3.00
N ASN A 336 -13.31 8.20 4.23
CA ASN A 336 -14.08 9.02 5.18
C ASN A 336 -13.44 10.41 5.43
N ARG A 337 -12.42 10.79 4.64
CA ARG A 337 -11.76 12.09 4.74
C ARG A 337 -12.31 13.04 3.69
N PHE A 338 -12.10 14.32 3.87
CA PHE A 338 -12.57 15.44 3.01
C PHE A 338 -14.09 15.66 3.02
N LEU A 339 -14.92 14.69 3.32
CA LEU A 339 -16.39 14.76 3.18
C LEU A 339 -17.03 16.01 3.83
N THR A 340 -16.52 16.42 4.99
CA THR A 340 -17.02 17.58 5.75
C THR A 340 -15.99 18.71 5.85
N THR A 341 -14.71 18.37 5.83
CA THR A 341 -13.60 19.32 6.01
C THR A 341 -13.26 20.08 4.73
N ALA A 342 -13.41 19.44 3.58
CA ALA A 342 -13.11 19.98 2.26
C ALA A 342 -13.89 19.22 1.16
N PRO A 343 -15.23 19.35 1.09
CA PRO A 343 -16.07 18.58 0.15
C PRO A 343 -15.69 18.77 -1.32
N GLN A 344 -15.15 19.94 -1.68
CA GLN A 344 -14.68 20.24 -3.03
C GLN A 344 -13.47 19.41 -3.47
N ALA A 345 -12.72 18.83 -2.52
CA ALA A 345 -11.56 17.98 -2.81
C ALA A 345 -11.90 16.48 -2.92
N VAL A 346 -13.17 16.11 -2.72
CA VAL A 346 -13.62 14.71 -2.87
C VAL A 346 -13.38 14.24 -4.29
N GLY A 347 -12.68 13.12 -4.45
CA GLY A 347 -12.30 12.56 -5.74
C GLY A 347 -11.03 13.15 -6.36
N LEU A 348 -10.57 14.32 -5.90
CA LEU A 348 -9.45 15.06 -6.51
C LEU A 348 -8.10 14.85 -5.81
N VAL A 349 -8.10 14.23 -4.63
CA VAL A 349 -6.88 13.92 -3.87
C VAL A 349 -6.63 12.43 -3.90
N ARG A 350 -5.44 12.02 -4.37
CA ARG A 350 -4.95 10.63 -4.35
C ARG A 350 -3.69 10.57 -3.49
N ALA A 351 -3.74 9.92 -2.33
CA ALA A 351 -2.59 9.99 -1.44
C ALA A 351 -2.45 8.80 -0.49
N LYS A 352 -1.20 8.46 -0.20
CA LYS A 352 -0.84 7.55 0.89
C LYS A 352 -0.93 8.26 2.22
N THR A 353 -1.70 7.72 3.13
CA THR A 353 -1.80 8.16 4.51
C THR A 353 -0.71 7.55 5.39
N GLY A 354 -0.27 8.27 6.40
CA GLY A 354 0.58 7.74 7.47
C GLY A 354 0.10 8.20 8.85
N THR A 355 0.12 7.28 9.80
CA THR A 355 -0.25 7.56 11.19
C THR A 355 0.57 6.72 12.15
N LEU A 356 1.26 7.39 13.08
CA LEU A 356 1.85 6.81 14.29
C LEU A 356 1.49 7.68 15.49
N SER A 357 1.82 7.23 16.69
CA SER A 357 1.67 8.06 17.90
C SER A 357 2.51 9.34 17.78
N GLY A 358 1.85 10.49 17.65
CA GLY A 358 2.48 11.79 17.47
C GLY A 358 2.91 12.11 16.03
N THR A 359 2.47 11.32 15.04
CA THR A 359 2.79 11.55 13.63
C THR A 359 1.54 11.41 12.76
N ILE A 360 1.30 12.41 11.92
CA ILE A 360 0.35 12.36 10.80
C ILE A 360 1.12 12.74 9.53
N SER A 361 1.00 11.93 8.50
CA SER A 361 1.60 12.21 7.19
C SER A 361 0.63 11.91 6.05
N LEU A 362 0.83 12.60 4.94
CA LEU A 362 0.05 12.44 3.71
C LEU A 362 0.95 12.80 2.52
N ALA A 363 1.02 11.94 1.52
CA ALA A 363 1.85 12.14 0.34
C ALA A 363 1.14 11.60 -0.92
N GLY A 364 1.11 12.36 -1.99
CA GLY A 364 0.45 11.98 -3.22
C GLY A 364 0.20 13.15 -4.15
N TYR A 365 -0.96 13.14 -4.80
CA TYR A 365 -1.34 14.04 -5.87
C TYR A 365 -2.66 14.73 -5.56
N VAL A 366 -2.78 15.98 -6.02
CA VAL A 366 -4.03 16.74 -6.00
C VAL A 366 -4.26 17.39 -7.36
N ASP A 367 -5.45 17.17 -7.91
CA ASP A 367 -5.88 17.81 -9.14
C ASP A 367 -6.36 19.24 -8.84
N SER A 368 -5.93 20.21 -9.66
CA SER A 368 -6.20 21.63 -9.52
C SER A 368 -6.38 22.27 -10.89
N GLU A 369 -7.60 22.24 -11.43
CA GLU A 369 -7.97 22.70 -12.78
C GLU A 369 -7.13 22.06 -13.90
N ASP A 370 -6.27 22.83 -14.58
CA ASP A 370 -5.41 22.37 -15.66
C ASP A 370 -4.06 21.77 -15.18
N ARG A 371 -3.89 21.62 -13.88
CA ARG A 371 -2.66 21.18 -13.22
C ARG A 371 -2.90 20.03 -12.28
N GLN A 372 -1.86 19.26 -12.05
CA GLN A 372 -1.78 18.31 -10.94
C GLN A 372 -0.55 18.66 -10.13
N TYR A 373 -0.69 18.67 -8.81
CA TYR A 373 0.44 18.88 -7.91
C TYR A 373 0.77 17.62 -7.15
N ILE A 374 2.07 17.38 -6.95
CA ILE A 374 2.56 16.47 -5.92
C ILE A 374 2.63 17.24 -4.62
N PHE A 375 2.11 16.65 -3.56
CA PHE A 375 2.27 17.17 -2.22
C PHE A 375 2.80 16.11 -1.27
N VAL A 376 3.63 16.51 -0.32
CA VAL A 376 4.06 15.71 0.82
C VAL A 376 3.95 16.54 2.07
N ALA A 377 3.29 16.02 3.09
CA ALA A 377 3.20 16.64 4.41
C ALA A 377 3.51 15.60 5.49
N ILE A 378 4.48 15.90 6.37
CA ILE A 378 4.89 15.07 7.49
C ILE A 378 4.92 15.91 8.75
N ALA A 379 3.96 15.70 9.64
CA ALA A 379 3.86 16.34 10.95
C ALA A 379 4.13 15.30 12.04
N ASP A 380 5.35 15.24 12.56
CA ASP A 380 5.82 14.17 13.45
C ASP A 380 6.08 14.62 14.90
N LYS A 381 5.67 15.86 15.22
CA LYS A 381 5.76 16.45 16.56
C LYS A 381 4.38 16.72 17.20
N ILE A 382 3.34 16.09 16.68
CA ILE A 382 1.96 16.28 17.15
C ILE A 382 1.80 15.69 18.57
N PRO A 383 1.06 16.34 19.46
CA PRO A 383 0.74 15.76 20.77
C PRO A 383 0.09 14.39 20.65
N ARG A 384 0.52 13.42 21.46
CA ARG A 384 0.09 12.01 21.41
C ARG A 384 -1.34 11.82 21.94
N ARG A 385 -2.31 12.53 21.35
CA ARG A 385 -3.74 12.47 21.70
C ARG A 385 -4.55 12.26 20.42
N TYR A 386 -5.61 11.48 20.48
CA TYR A 386 -6.50 11.24 19.35
C TYR A 386 -7.01 12.55 18.75
N SER A 387 -7.53 13.47 19.59
CA SER A 387 -8.04 14.77 19.13
C SER A 387 -6.99 15.66 18.44
N ALA A 388 -5.71 15.54 18.81
CA ALA A 388 -4.65 16.28 18.13
C ALA A 388 -4.38 15.69 16.73
N SER A 389 -4.41 14.36 16.61
CA SER A 389 -4.29 13.67 15.32
C SER A 389 -5.43 14.01 14.38
N GLU A 390 -6.69 14.07 14.87
CA GLU A 390 -7.85 14.48 14.07
C GLU A 390 -7.70 15.93 13.59
N ARG A 391 -7.37 16.88 14.48
CA ARG A 391 -7.15 18.28 14.07
C ARG A 391 -6.05 18.44 13.02
N ALA A 392 -4.97 17.63 13.12
CA ALA A 392 -3.91 17.64 12.12
C ALA A 392 -4.42 17.12 10.76
N ARG A 393 -5.20 16.02 10.74
CA ARG A 393 -5.85 15.50 9.52
C ARG A 393 -6.78 16.54 8.90
N ASP A 394 -7.67 17.12 9.69
CA ASP A 394 -8.60 18.16 9.24
C ASP A 394 -7.87 19.38 8.66
N THR A 395 -6.72 19.74 9.26
CA THR A 395 -5.89 20.83 8.75
C THR A 395 -5.32 20.49 7.38
N LEU A 396 -4.77 19.27 7.20
CA LEU A 396 -4.26 18.83 5.90
C LEU A 396 -5.37 18.76 4.85
N ASP A 397 -6.56 18.29 5.22
CA ASP A 397 -7.72 18.24 4.30
C ASP A 397 -8.10 19.65 3.82
N ARG A 398 -8.17 20.64 4.75
CA ARG A 398 -8.47 22.04 4.40
C ARG A 398 -7.40 22.67 3.52
N ILE A 399 -6.11 22.36 3.76
CA ILE A 399 -5.00 22.83 2.92
C ILE A 399 -5.23 22.37 1.48
N LEU A 400 -5.43 21.06 1.29
CA LEU A 400 -5.61 20.49 -0.04
C LEU A 400 -6.93 20.94 -0.67
N GLY A 401 -7.99 21.11 0.13
CA GLY A 401 -9.27 21.61 -0.33
C GLY A 401 -9.24 23.05 -0.88
N LYS A 402 -8.21 23.83 -0.51
CA LYS A 402 -8.08 25.20 -1.05
C LYS A 402 -7.53 25.25 -2.46
N ILE A 403 -6.84 24.20 -2.89
CA ILE A 403 -6.24 24.14 -4.23
C ILE A 403 -6.90 23.09 -5.12
N ALA A 404 -7.66 22.16 -4.55
CA ALA A 404 -8.32 21.11 -5.30
C ALA A 404 -9.42 21.69 -6.20
N ALA A 405 -9.30 21.46 -7.50
CA ALA A 405 -10.31 21.79 -8.50
C ALA A 405 -10.31 20.73 -9.59
N PRO A 406 -11.47 20.37 -10.17
CA PRO A 406 -11.54 19.37 -11.22
C PRO A 406 -10.77 19.80 -12.47
N ILE A 407 -10.06 18.87 -13.11
CA ILE A 407 -9.42 19.10 -14.40
C ILE A 407 -10.50 19.02 -15.47
N PHE A 408 -10.77 20.12 -16.14
CA PHE A 408 -11.64 20.12 -17.29
C PHE A 408 -10.78 19.95 -18.55
N PRO A 409 -11.10 19.00 -19.46
CA PRO A 409 -10.46 18.95 -20.77
C PRO A 409 -10.72 20.27 -21.49
N GLU A 410 -9.70 20.82 -22.16
CA GLU A 410 -9.90 21.97 -23.02
C GLU A 410 -10.99 21.63 -24.06
N LEU A 411 -12.07 22.43 -24.05
CA LEU A 411 -13.08 22.33 -25.10
C LEU A 411 -12.38 22.70 -26.41
N VAL A 412 -12.06 21.70 -27.24
CA VAL A 412 -11.59 21.94 -28.60
C VAL A 412 -12.70 22.75 -29.30
N PRO A 413 -12.45 23.96 -29.77
CA PRO A 413 -13.46 24.73 -30.48
C PRO A 413 -13.97 23.89 -31.66
N VAL A 414 -15.26 23.59 -31.68
CA VAL A 414 -15.87 22.96 -32.84
C VAL A 414 -15.74 23.95 -33.98
N PRO A 415 -15.08 23.61 -35.12
CA PRO A 415 -14.97 24.52 -36.23
C PRO A 415 -16.39 24.85 -36.69
N VAL A 416 -16.73 26.15 -36.64
CA VAL A 416 -18.01 26.65 -37.17
C VAL A 416 -17.94 26.50 -38.67
N THR A 417 -18.60 25.48 -39.21
CA THR A 417 -18.81 25.35 -40.65
C THR A 417 -19.78 26.46 -41.06
N THR A 418 -19.25 27.57 -41.58
CA THR A 418 -20.04 28.58 -42.31
C THR A 418 -20.51 27.96 -43.63
N SER A 419 -21.80 27.67 -43.71
CA SER A 419 -22.50 27.32 -44.95
C SER A 419 -22.76 28.57 -45.79
#